data_31ff72294fc83a845bda9207b4b00dbb
#
_entry.id   31ff72294fc83a845bda9207b4b00dbb
#
_cell.length_a   1.000
_cell.length_b   1.000
_cell.length_c   1.000
_cell.angle_alpha   90.00
_cell.angle_beta   90.00
_cell.angle_gamma   90.00
#
_symmetry.space_group_name_H-M   'P 1'
#
loop_
_entity.id
_entity.type
_entity.pdbx_description
1 polymer ?
#
loop_
_entity_poly.entity_id
_entity_poly.type
_entity_poly.pdbx_seq_one_letter_code
_entity_poly.pdbx_strand_id
1 'polypeptide(L)'
;AVGLWTGNPFLAILGAVCAGAAGAAIFAFLTVTLRANQVVTGLTLTIFGTGFASFVGKGFMGVPAPASVKSVFATLEIPLLGKIPVIGPMFFQQDIFIYFGYLITVCASVYLWKTKKGLNLKAVGENAAAADASGINVSLYKYVHTILGGALCGLGGAYMSLVTIPVW
;
A
#
# COMPACT_ATOMS: atom_id res chain seq x y z
N ALA A 1 12.03 -1.20 -10.27
CA ALA A 1 13.49 -1.38 -10.11
C ALA A 1 13.84 -2.75 -9.49
N VAL A 2 13.41 -3.07 -8.24
CA VAL A 2 13.79 -4.34 -7.57
C VAL A 2 13.35 -5.58 -8.37
N GLY A 3 12.15 -5.57 -8.95
CA GLY A 3 11.66 -6.67 -9.78
C GLY A 3 12.41 -6.86 -11.10
N LEU A 4 12.95 -5.77 -11.66
CA LEU A 4 13.79 -5.83 -12.86
C LEU A 4 15.19 -6.39 -12.56
N TRP A 5 15.72 -6.10 -11.36
CA TRP A 5 17.03 -6.58 -10.94
C TRP A 5 17.05 -8.05 -10.54
N THR A 6 16.01 -8.49 -9.85
CA THR A 6 15.98 -9.84 -9.26
C THR A 6 15.19 -10.85 -10.09
N GLY A 7 14.33 -10.39 -11.03
CA GLY A 7 13.42 -11.24 -11.80
C GLY A 7 12.39 -11.99 -10.93
N ASN A 8 12.34 -11.70 -9.63
CA ASN A 8 11.50 -12.41 -8.67
C ASN A 8 10.33 -11.52 -8.25
N PRO A 9 9.06 -11.92 -8.51
CA PRO A 9 7.87 -11.12 -8.20
C PRO A 9 7.68 -10.84 -6.71
N PHE A 10 8.05 -11.81 -5.84
CA PHE A 10 7.93 -11.62 -4.39
C PHE A 10 8.88 -10.54 -3.86
N LEU A 11 10.11 -10.48 -4.35
CA LEU A 11 11.06 -9.43 -3.97
C LEU A 11 10.65 -8.06 -4.49
N ALA A 12 9.99 -8.01 -5.66
CA ALA A 12 9.42 -6.77 -6.19
C ALA A 12 8.33 -6.21 -5.28
N ILE A 13 7.42 -7.07 -4.80
CA ILE A 13 6.35 -6.69 -3.87
C ILE A 13 6.93 -6.25 -2.53
N LEU A 14 7.85 -7.03 -1.95
CA LEU A 14 8.51 -6.67 -0.70
C LEU A 14 9.24 -5.32 -0.81
N GLY A 15 9.95 -5.10 -1.91
CA GLY A 15 10.63 -3.83 -2.17
C GLY A 15 9.66 -2.64 -2.24
N ALA A 16 8.49 -2.83 -2.84
CA ALA A 16 7.46 -1.79 -2.93
C ALA A 16 6.83 -1.51 -1.55
N VAL A 17 6.53 -2.55 -0.78
CA VAL A 17 6.01 -2.43 0.61
C VAL A 17 7.01 -1.70 1.50
N CYS A 18 8.30 -2.08 1.44
CA CYS A 18 9.36 -1.43 2.21
C CYS A 18 9.55 0.04 1.80
N ALA A 19 9.51 0.35 0.51
CA ALA A 19 9.61 1.72 0.01
C ALA A 19 8.42 2.57 0.48
N GLY A 20 7.19 2.05 0.40
CA GLY A 20 6.00 2.72 0.90
C GLY A 20 6.03 2.94 2.41
N ALA A 21 6.45 1.91 3.17
CA ALA A 21 6.63 2.01 4.62
C ALA A 21 7.71 3.03 5.02
N ALA A 22 8.83 3.09 4.29
CA ALA A 22 9.90 4.05 4.53
C ALA A 22 9.43 5.50 4.28
N GLY A 23 8.73 5.76 3.17
CA GLY A 23 8.12 7.06 2.89
C GLY A 23 7.12 7.47 3.98
N ALA A 24 6.27 6.55 4.42
CA ALA A 24 5.33 6.78 5.51
C ALA A 24 6.00 6.99 6.86
N ALA A 25 7.13 6.33 7.13
CA ALA A 25 7.91 6.55 8.35
C ALA A 25 8.49 7.97 8.39
N ILE A 26 9.02 8.47 7.28
CA ILE A 26 9.48 9.86 7.15
C ILE A 26 8.30 10.82 7.40
N PHE A 27 7.15 10.57 6.74
CA PHE A 27 5.95 11.37 6.94
C PHE A 27 5.50 11.38 8.41
N ALA A 28 5.45 10.20 9.05
CA ALA A 28 5.07 10.07 10.46
C ALA A 28 6.05 10.82 11.38
N PHE A 29 7.34 10.73 11.12
CA PHE A 29 8.34 11.46 11.89
C PHE A 29 8.13 12.98 11.81
N LEU A 30 7.92 13.52 10.62
CA LEU A 30 7.69 14.94 10.43
C LEU A 30 6.38 15.42 11.06
N THR A 31 5.30 14.64 10.95
CA THR A 31 3.96 15.05 11.41
C THR A 31 3.71 14.73 12.88
N VAL A 32 4.20 13.62 13.41
CA VAL A 32 3.97 13.20 14.80
C VAL A 32 5.01 13.77 15.74
N THR A 33 6.31 13.67 15.39
CA THR A 33 7.41 14.14 16.26
C THR A 33 7.65 15.63 16.09
N LEU A 34 7.85 16.11 14.88
CA LEU A 34 8.11 17.53 14.60
C LEU A 34 6.85 18.38 14.54
N ARG A 35 5.66 17.75 14.62
CA ARG A 35 4.36 18.44 14.56
C ARG A 35 4.20 19.37 13.34
N ALA A 36 4.85 19.03 12.23
CA ALA A 36 4.77 19.78 10.98
C ALA A 36 3.35 19.71 10.40
N ASN A 37 2.99 20.69 9.59
CA ASN A 37 1.69 20.71 8.94
C ASN A 37 1.57 19.50 7.98
N GLN A 38 0.55 18.67 8.19
CA GLN A 38 0.35 17.42 7.46
C GLN A 38 0.19 17.62 5.95
N VAL A 39 -0.53 18.67 5.55
CA VAL A 39 -0.79 18.97 4.13
C VAL A 39 0.50 19.36 3.41
N VAL A 40 1.26 20.29 4.01
CA VAL A 40 2.55 20.73 3.44
C VAL A 40 3.54 19.59 3.38
N THR A 41 3.64 18.80 4.45
CA THR A 41 4.55 17.64 4.52
C THR A 41 4.17 16.58 3.46
N GLY A 42 2.88 16.30 3.29
CA GLY A 42 2.40 15.35 2.29
C GLY A 42 2.72 15.80 0.87
N LEU A 43 2.44 17.08 0.55
CA LEU A 43 2.75 17.64 -0.76
C LEU A 43 4.26 17.62 -1.06
N THR A 44 5.07 18.04 -0.11
CA THR A 44 6.53 18.02 -0.23
C THR A 44 7.06 16.60 -0.45
N LEU A 45 6.55 15.63 0.32
CA LEU A 45 6.98 14.24 0.19
C LEU A 45 6.54 13.63 -1.15
N THR A 46 5.39 14.03 -1.68
CA THR A 46 4.93 13.59 -3.00
C THR A 46 5.85 14.12 -4.11
N ILE A 47 6.19 15.41 -4.08
CA ILE A 47 7.11 16.03 -5.06
C ILE A 47 8.49 15.38 -4.95
N PHE A 48 9.02 15.24 -3.73
CA PHE A 48 10.29 14.56 -3.50
C PHE A 48 10.27 13.11 -3.98
N GLY A 49 9.22 12.38 -3.65
CA GLY A 49 9.07 10.96 -4.02
C GLY A 49 9.00 10.75 -5.53
N THR A 50 8.26 11.59 -6.26
CA THR A 50 8.21 11.52 -7.73
C THR A 50 9.55 11.86 -8.37
N GLY A 51 10.25 12.88 -7.87
CA GLY A 51 11.58 13.24 -8.33
C GLY A 51 12.60 12.11 -8.07
N PHE A 52 12.60 11.57 -6.86
CA PHE A 52 13.47 10.45 -6.48
C PHE A 52 13.19 9.19 -7.30
N ALA A 53 11.90 8.84 -7.48
CA ALA A 53 11.49 7.71 -8.31
C ALA A 53 11.96 7.87 -9.76
N SER A 54 11.79 9.05 -10.34
CA SER A 54 12.26 9.37 -11.69
C SER A 54 13.80 9.30 -11.81
N PHE A 55 14.52 9.78 -10.80
CA PHE A 55 15.98 9.72 -10.78
C PHE A 55 16.49 8.28 -10.74
N VAL A 56 15.96 7.46 -9.82
CA VAL A 56 16.34 6.04 -9.69
C VAL A 56 15.85 5.23 -10.89
N GLY A 57 14.68 5.56 -11.42
CA GLY A 57 14.06 4.88 -12.55
C GLY A 57 14.65 5.19 -13.91
N LYS A 58 15.46 6.27 -14.03
CA LYS A 58 16.02 6.71 -15.31
C LYS A 58 16.78 5.63 -16.07
N GLY A 59 17.50 4.75 -15.37
CA GLY A 59 18.22 3.62 -15.96
C GLY A 59 17.36 2.46 -16.44
N PHE A 60 16.06 2.45 -16.11
CA PHE A 60 15.10 1.38 -16.42
C PHE A 60 14.00 1.83 -17.39
N MET A 61 14.07 3.06 -17.88
CA MET A 61 13.10 3.57 -18.84
C MET A 61 13.10 2.74 -20.13
N GLY A 62 11.91 2.29 -20.54
CA GLY A 62 11.72 1.49 -21.76
C GLY A 62 12.03 0.00 -21.60
N VAL A 63 12.43 -0.47 -20.42
CA VAL A 63 12.67 -1.88 -20.16
C VAL A 63 11.34 -2.56 -19.83
N PRO A 64 10.85 -3.52 -20.64
CA PRO A 64 9.62 -4.24 -20.31
C PRO A 64 9.83 -5.15 -19.11
N ALA A 65 8.79 -5.31 -18.29
CA ALA A 65 8.83 -6.23 -17.16
C ALA A 65 9.12 -7.67 -17.63
N PRO A 66 9.98 -8.43 -16.91
CA PRO A 66 10.29 -9.82 -17.26
C PRO A 66 9.02 -10.67 -17.37
N ALA A 67 9.00 -11.59 -18.34
CA ALA A 67 7.86 -12.49 -18.55
C ALA A 67 7.52 -13.34 -17.32
N SER A 68 8.52 -13.68 -16.51
CA SER A 68 8.37 -14.38 -15.23
C SER A 68 7.54 -13.62 -14.20
N VAL A 69 7.56 -12.29 -14.26
CA VAL A 69 6.75 -11.44 -13.38
C VAL A 69 5.31 -11.35 -13.89
N LYS A 70 5.13 -11.25 -15.21
CA LYS A 70 3.77 -11.18 -15.81
C LYS A 70 2.98 -12.48 -15.65
N SER A 71 3.62 -13.64 -15.73
CA SER A 71 2.93 -14.94 -15.66
C SER A 71 2.37 -15.25 -14.28
N VAL A 72 2.96 -14.71 -13.20
CA VAL A 72 2.47 -14.91 -11.83
C VAL A 72 1.22 -14.10 -11.53
N PHE A 73 1.00 -13.00 -12.27
CA PHE A 73 -0.15 -12.11 -12.11
C PHE A 73 -1.20 -12.29 -13.20
N ALA A 74 -1.24 -13.47 -13.84
CA ALA A 74 -2.27 -13.81 -14.82
C ALA A 74 -3.65 -13.85 -14.16
N THR A 75 -4.64 -13.47 -14.92
CA THR A 75 -6.06 -13.48 -14.53
C THR A 75 -6.48 -14.87 -14.07
N LEU A 76 -6.97 -15.01 -12.86
CA LEU A 76 -7.50 -16.27 -12.32
C LEU A 76 -9.00 -16.33 -12.64
N GLU A 77 -9.35 -17.11 -13.66
CA GLU A 77 -10.75 -17.40 -13.95
C GLU A 77 -11.28 -18.44 -12.94
N ILE A 78 -12.25 -18.04 -12.10
CA ILE A 78 -12.94 -18.98 -11.23
C ILE A 78 -14.03 -19.69 -12.08
N PRO A 79 -13.88 -20.99 -12.39
CA PRO A 79 -14.61 -21.64 -13.50
C PRO A 79 -16.12 -21.77 -13.30
N LEU A 80 -16.66 -21.58 -12.11
CA LEU A 80 -18.09 -21.74 -11.83
C LEU A 80 -18.84 -20.40 -11.76
N LEU A 81 -18.22 -19.36 -11.23
CA LEU A 81 -18.80 -18.05 -10.96
C LEU A 81 -18.50 -17.01 -12.05
N GLY A 82 -17.47 -17.25 -12.86
CA GLY A 82 -17.07 -16.40 -13.99
C GLY A 82 -18.07 -16.40 -15.18
N LYS A 83 -19.02 -17.35 -15.21
CA LYS A 83 -20.01 -17.47 -16.31
C LYS A 83 -21.27 -16.63 -16.11
N ILE A 84 -21.42 -15.94 -14.97
CA ILE A 84 -22.59 -15.09 -14.71
C ILE A 84 -22.44 -13.80 -15.53
N PRO A 85 -23.40 -13.48 -16.44
CA PRO A 85 -23.34 -12.27 -17.24
C PRO A 85 -23.32 -11.02 -16.33
N VAL A 86 -22.41 -10.08 -16.59
CA VAL A 86 -22.16 -8.82 -15.86
C VAL A 86 -21.40 -9.00 -14.53
N ILE A 87 -21.78 -9.89 -13.63
CA ILE A 87 -21.15 -10.05 -12.30
C ILE A 87 -19.87 -10.90 -12.39
N GLY A 88 -19.83 -11.88 -13.31
CA GLY A 88 -18.70 -12.76 -13.53
C GLY A 88 -17.41 -11.99 -13.88
N PRO A 89 -17.40 -11.22 -14.97
CA PRO A 89 -16.23 -10.44 -15.35
C PRO A 89 -15.84 -9.38 -14.33
N MET A 90 -16.81 -8.82 -13.60
CA MET A 90 -16.57 -7.73 -12.65
C MET A 90 -15.91 -8.19 -11.34
N PHE A 91 -16.23 -9.40 -10.85
CA PHE A 91 -15.75 -9.87 -9.54
C PHE A 91 -14.95 -11.17 -9.59
N PHE A 92 -15.12 -12.02 -10.60
CA PHE A 92 -14.60 -13.39 -10.64
C PHE A 92 -13.58 -13.66 -11.77
N GLN A 93 -13.31 -12.68 -12.62
CA GLN A 93 -12.27 -12.70 -13.64
C GLN A 93 -11.24 -11.60 -13.39
N GLN A 94 -10.64 -11.63 -12.20
CA GLN A 94 -9.70 -10.59 -11.77
C GLN A 94 -8.32 -11.18 -11.47
N ASP A 95 -7.31 -10.33 -11.42
CA ASP A 95 -5.96 -10.71 -11.07
C ASP A 95 -5.88 -11.14 -9.59
N ILE A 96 -4.95 -12.02 -9.29
CA ILE A 96 -4.71 -12.51 -7.91
C ILE A 96 -4.50 -11.37 -6.90
N PHE A 97 -3.95 -10.24 -7.34
CA PHE A 97 -3.77 -9.04 -6.53
C PHE A 97 -5.08 -8.41 -6.06
N ILE A 98 -6.12 -8.45 -6.89
CA ILE A 98 -7.44 -7.88 -6.55
C ILE A 98 -8.10 -8.73 -5.48
N TYR A 99 -8.00 -10.06 -5.56
CA TYR A 99 -8.49 -10.96 -4.50
C TYR A 99 -7.74 -10.74 -3.18
N PHE A 100 -6.43 -10.52 -3.25
CA PHE A 100 -5.65 -10.15 -2.08
C PHE A 100 -6.09 -8.80 -1.50
N GLY A 101 -6.43 -7.83 -2.35
CA GLY A 101 -7.02 -6.54 -1.96
C GLY A 101 -8.35 -6.70 -1.22
N TYR A 102 -9.24 -7.58 -1.70
CA TYR A 102 -10.49 -7.90 -1.00
C TYR A 102 -10.23 -8.50 0.39
N LEU A 103 -9.29 -9.44 0.48
CA LEU A 103 -8.89 -10.04 1.76
C LEU A 103 -8.37 -8.98 2.74
N ILE A 104 -7.47 -8.09 2.29
CA ILE A 104 -6.95 -6.98 3.10
C ILE A 104 -8.07 -6.07 3.57
N THR A 105 -9.01 -5.73 2.69
CA THR A 105 -10.14 -4.86 3.03
C THR A 105 -11.04 -5.47 4.11
N VAL A 106 -11.34 -6.77 4.00
CA VAL A 106 -12.12 -7.49 5.02
C VAL A 106 -11.35 -7.55 6.33
N CYS A 107 -10.07 -7.90 6.30
CA CYS A 107 -9.22 -7.93 7.49
C CYS A 107 -9.12 -6.56 8.17
N ALA A 108 -8.94 -5.49 7.39
CA ALA A 108 -8.89 -4.13 7.91
C ALA A 108 -10.24 -3.72 8.54
N SER A 109 -11.35 -4.08 7.90
CA SER A 109 -12.69 -3.83 8.44
C SER A 109 -12.90 -4.54 9.78
N VAL A 110 -12.58 -5.83 9.85
CA VAL A 110 -12.66 -6.61 11.10
C VAL A 110 -11.73 -6.03 12.16
N TYR A 111 -10.52 -5.66 11.79
CA TYR A 111 -9.57 -5.03 12.70
C TYR A 111 -10.13 -3.74 13.30
N LEU A 112 -10.67 -2.84 12.48
CA LEU A 112 -11.18 -1.54 12.92
C LEU A 112 -12.46 -1.65 13.75
N TRP A 113 -13.35 -2.62 13.45
CA TRP A 113 -14.66 -2.71 14.07
C TRP A 113 -14.76 -3.76 15.18
N LYS A 114 -13.93 -4.80 15.17
CA LYS A 114 -14.04 -5.92 16.09
C LYS A 114 -12.89 -6.06 17.07
N THR A 115 -11.84 -5.20 17.00
CA THR A 115 -10.69 -5.29 17.91
C THR A 115 -10.57 -4.10 18.86
N LYS A 116 -10.03 -4.34 20.07
CA LYS A 116 -9.70 -3.27 21.02
C LYS A 116 -8.70 -2.26 20.45
N LYS A 117 -7.74 -2.73 19.62
CA LYS A 117 -6.75 -1.86 18.96
C LYS A 117 -7.41 -0.94 17.93
N GLY A 118 -8.38 -1.44 17.16
CA GLY A 118 -9.16 -0.64 16.23
C GLY A 118 -10.03 0.41 16.94
N LEU A 119 -10.64 0.04 18.08
CA LEU A 119 -11.39 0.99 18.92
C LEU A 119 -10.49 2.11 19.45
N ASN A 120 -9.30 1.77 19.97
CA ASN A 120 -8.33 2.75 20.42
C ASN A 120 -7.87 3.67 19.29
N LEU A 121 -7.68 3.13 18.06
CA LEU A 121 -7.32 3.94 16.89
C LEU A 121 -8.41 4.96 16.54
N LYS A 122 -9.68 4.57 16.61
CA LYS A 122 -10.80 5.49 16.42
C LYS A 122 -10.83 6.57 17.51
N ALA A 123 -10.64 6.20 18.76
CA ALA A 123 -10.58 7.15 19.87
C ALA A 123 -9.43 8.17 19.69
N VAL A 124 -8.25 7.72 19.25
CA VAL A 124 -7.12 8.60 18.90
C VAL A 124 -7.46 9.53 17.73
N GLY A 125 -8.24 9.06 16.76
CA GLY A 125 -8.68 9.86 15.62
C GLY A 125 -9.70 10.93 15.98
N GLU A 126 -10.64 10.62 16.90
CA GLU A 126 -11.70 11.55 17.30
C GLU A 126 -11.16 12.60 18.31
N ASN A 127 -10.47 12.16 19.36
CA ASN A 127 -9.90 13.06 20.35
C ASN A 127 -8.62 12.48 20.94
N ALA A 128 -7.49 12.91 20.40
CA ALA A 128 -6.18 12.45 20.81
C ALA A 128 -5.87 12.80 22.30
N ALA A 129 -6.34 13.93 22.81
CA ALA A 129 -6.12 14.35 24.19
C ALA A 129 -6.90 13.47 25.18
N ALA A 130 -8.16 13.13 24.87
CA ALA A 130 -8.97 12.24 25.67
C ALA A 130 -8.41 10.80 25.67
N ALA A 131 -7.92 10.34 24.52
CA ALA A 131 -7.26 9.04 24.40
C ALA A 131 -5.98 8.96 25.23
N ASP A 132 -5.16 10.00 25.21
CA ASP A 132 -3.94 10.10 26.03
C ASP A 132 -4.26 10.09 27.54
N ALA A 133 -5.26 10.86 27.95
CA ALA A 133 -5.75 10.86 29.33
C ALA A 133 -6.28 9.49 29.79
N SER A 134 -6.74 8.66 28.85
CA SER A 134 -7.17 7.29 29.11
C SER A 134 -6.01 6.27 29.10
N GLY A 135 -4.75 6.74 28.99
CA GLY A 135 -3.54 5.90 29.01
C GLY A 135 -3.19 5.26 27.67
N ILE A 136 -3.80 5.71 26.56
CA ILE A 136 -3.48 5.22 25.22
C ILE A 136 -2.29 6.01 24.67
N ASN A 137 -1.22 5.31 24.27
CA ASN A 137 -0.07 5.95 23.66
C ASN A 137 -0.39 6.44 22.24
N VAL A 138 -0.85 7.69 22.13
CA VAL A 138 -1.29 8.33 20.89
C VAL A 138 -0.20 8.34 19.83
N SER A 139 1.04 8.65 20.20
CA SER A 139 2.17 8.71 19.26
C SER A 139 2.44 7.36 18.62
N LEU A 140 2.47 6.28 19.43
CA LEU A 140 2.68 4.93 18.92
C LEU A 140 1.58 4.52 17.93
N TYR A 141 0.32 4.79 18.27
CA TYR A 141 -0.80 4.49 17.38
C TYR A 141 -0.69 5.24 16.04
N LYS A 142 -0.35 6.51 16.07
CA LYS A 142 -0.13 7.31 14.85
C LYS A 142 1.00 6.74 14.00
N TYR A 143 2.17 6.46 14.61
CA TYR A 143 3.31 5.89 13.88
C TYR A 143 2.99 4.56 13.22
N VAL A 144 2.50 3.60 13.98
CA VAL A 144 2.24 2.24 13.50
C VAL A 144 1.23 2.26 12.35
N HIS A 145 0.12 2.97 12.51
CA HIS A 145 -0.94 2.96 11.49
C HIS A 145 -0.57 3.78 10.25
N THR A 146 0.21 4.84 10.39
CA THR A 146 0.75 5.58 9.24
C THR A 146 1.71 4.72 8.43
N ILE A 147 2.62 4.00 9.09
CA ILE A 147 3.57 3.09 8.41
C ILE A 147 2.83 1.92 7.74
N LEU A 148 1.84 1.33 8.42
CA LEU A 148 0.99 0.29 7.82
C LEU A 148 0.23 0.81 6.60
N GLY A 149 -0.34 2.00 6.69
CA GLY A 149 -1.00 2.65 5.54
C GLY A 149 -0.06 2.87 4.37
N GLY A 150 1.17 3.35 4.63
CA GLY A 150 2.19 3.51 3.61
C GLY A 150 2.66 2.19 2.98
N ALA A 151 2.74 1.12 3.77
CA ALA A 151 3.02 -0.22 3.28
C ALA A 151 1.94 -0.71 2.30
N LEU A 152 0.67 -0.50 2.63
CA LEU A 152 -0.47 -0.82 1.75
C LEU A 152 -0.48 0.06 0.49
N CYS A 153 -0.14 1.34 0.59
CA CYS A 153 0.04 2.21 -0.58
C CYS A 153 1.18 1.70 -1.49
N GLY A 154 2.27 1.20 -0.90
CA GLY A 154 3.36 0.55 -1.63
C GLY A 154 2.90 -0.69 -2.40
N LEU A 155 2.02 -1.51 -1.81
CA LEU A 155 1.37 -2.64 -2.51
C LEU A 155 0.53 -2.16 -3.70
N GLY A 156 -0.28 -1.12 -3.53
CA GLY A 156 -1.05 -0.53 -4.64
C GLY A 156 -0.16 0.00 -5.77
N GLY A 157 0.96 0.63 -5.42
CA GLY A 157 1.97 1.07 -6.39
C GLY A 157 2.63 -0.09 -7.13
N ALA A 158 2.90 -1.22 -6.44
CA ALA A 158 3.39 -2.44 -7.06
C ALA A 158 2.40 -2.99 -8.10
N TYR A 159 1.11 -3.03 -7.76
CA TYR A 159 0.06 -3.45 -8.67
C TYR A 159 0.03 -2.60 -9.94
N MET A 160 0.00 -1.28 -9.82
CA MET A 160 0.02 -0.36 -10.96
C MET A 160 1.23 -0.59 -11.87
N SER A 161 2.41 -0.75 -11.28
CA SER A 161 3.67 -0.89 -12.02
C SER A 161 3.89 -2.29 -12.62
N LEU A 162 3.38 -3.36 -12.01
CA LEU A 162 3.66 -4.73 -12.44
C LEU A 162 2.55 -5.32 -13.32
N VAL A 163 1.29 -4.91 -13.10
CA VAL A 163 0.12 -5.48 -13.75
C VAL A 163 -0.45 -4.53 -14.80
N THR A 164 -0.71 -3.27 -14.42
CA THR A 164 -1.45 -2.32 -15.27
C THR A 164 -0.56 -1.69 -16.34
N ILE A 165 0.64 -1.24 -15.96
CA ILE A 165 1.59 -0.57 -16.89
C ILE A 165 2.95 -1.29 -16.76
N PRO A 166 3.14 -2.43 -17.45
CA PRO A 166 4.36 -3.24 -17.31
C PRO A 166 5.54 -2.68 -18.14
N VAL A 167 5.62 -1.37 -18.28
CA VAL A 167 6.72 -0.64 -18.96
C VAL A 167 7.10 0.55 -18.08
N TRP A 168 8.40 0.73 -17.87
CA TRP A 168 8.97 1.89 -17.15
C TRP A 168 9.41 2.97 -18.12
#